data_907d1efa06536301628022d3df29a1b8
#
_entry.id   907d1efa06536301628022d3df29a1b8
#
_cell.length_a   1.000
_cell.length_b   1.000
_cell.length_c   1.000
_cell.angle_alpha   90.00
_cell.angle_beta   90.00
_cell.angle_gamma   90.00
#
_symmetry.space_group_name_H-M   'P 1'
#
loop_
_entity.id
_entity.type
_entity.pdbx_description
1 polymer ?
#
loop_
_entity_poly.entity_id
_entity_poly.type
_entity_poly.pdbx_seq_one_letter_code
_entity_poly.pdbx_strand_id
1 'polypeptide(L)'
;MKSKEALAKQCSYLFNEFLTNNEKYKTLAHFRRTPGGYLIMLKIFENYFNNKAIHVEELIRYVPISISSRLSLFSLIDIAVKENILIKTEDTEDHRKKLVTPSGIFIKEFRDWLEDFGAK
;
A
#
# COMPACT_ATOMS: atom_id res chain seq x y z
N MET A 1 28.50 -12.72 -3.70
CA MET A 1 27.44 -13.67 -3.30
C MET A 1 27.35 -13.76 -1.78
N LYS A 2 26.15 -13.72 -1.23
CA LYS A 2 25.98 -13.82 0.21
C LYS A 2 26.11 -15.27 0.66
N SER A 3 26.64 -15.47 1.87
CA SER A 3 26.72 -16.80 2.46
C SER A 3 25.32 -17.33 2.78
N LYS A 4 25.20 -18.65 2.96
CA LYS A 4 23.94 -19.29 3.37
C LYS A 4 23.46 -18.73 4.71
N GLU A 5 24.40 -18.45 5.61
CA GLU A 5 24.08 -17.90 6.94
C GLU A 5 23.49 -16.50 6.83
N ALA A 6 24.05 -15.64 5.98
CA ALA A 6 23.53 -14.29 5.75
C ALA A 6 22.14 -14.35 5.11
N LEU A 7 21.94 -15.26 4.16
CA LEU A 7 20.65 -15.44 3.52
C LEU A 7 19.58 -15.92 4.52
N ALA A 8 19.95 -16.83 5.42
CA ALA A 8 19.04 -17.30 6.45
C ALA A 8 18.62 -16.17 7.38
N LYS A 9 19.53 -15.27 7.74
CA LYS A 9 19.22 -14.11 8.55
C LYS A 9 18.25 -13.16 7.85
N GLN A 10 18.42 -12.97 6.54
CA GLN A 10 17.49 -12.14 5.76
C GLN A 10 16.10 -12.77 5.75
N CYS A 11 15.98 -14.08 5.57
CA CYS A 11 14.70 -14.77 5.62
C CYS A 11 14.02 -14.58 6.97
N SER A 12 14.76 -14.72 8.06
CA SER A 12 14.24 -14.52 9.41
C SER A 12 13.77 -13.07 9.61
N TYR A 13 14.55 -12.13 9.11
CA TYR A 13 14.18 -10.71 9.18
C TYR A 13 12.86 -10.44 8.45
N LEU A 14 12.73 -10.93 7.22
CA LEU A 14 11.52 -10.71 6.43
C LEU A 14 10.30 -11.37 7.06
N PHE A 15 10.48 -12.58 7.59
CA PHE A 15 9.40 -13.30 8.29
C PHE A 15 8.91 -12.48 9.48
N ASN A 16 9.83 -12.04 10.33
CA ASN A 16 9.49 -11.29 11.54
C ASN A 16 8.94 -9.90 11.23
N GLU A 17 9.46 -9.26 10.19
CA GLU A 17 8.98 -7.96 9.74
C GLU A 17 7.50 -8.04 9.36
N PHE A 18 7.13 -9.06 8.59
CA PHE A 18 5.75 -9.21 8.14
C PHE A 18 4.80 -9.44 9.31
N LEU A 19 5.16 -10.34 10.21
CA LEU A 19 4.33 -10.61 11.40
C LEU A 19 4.19 -9.40 12.31
N THR A 20 5.32 -8.82 12.70
CA THR A 20 5.36 -7.76 13.69
C THR A 20 4.72 -6.48 13.18
N ASN A 21 5.06 -6.07 11.96
CA ASN A 21 4.59 -4.80 11.43
C ASN A 21 3.13 -4.85 10.98
N ASN A 22 2.60 -6.01 10.63
CA ASN A 22 1.18 -6.12 10.33
C ASN A 22 0.32 -6.01 11.61
N GLU A 23 0.86 -6.35 12.77
CA GLU A 23 0.17 -6.09 14.03
C GLU A 23 0.34 -4.64 14.48
N LYS A 24 1.53 -4.09 14.30
CA LYS A 24 1.86 -2.75 14.74
C LYS A 24 1.20 -1.66 13.90
N TYR A 25 1.16 -1.84 12.58
CA TYR A 25 0.65 -0.85 11.64
C TYR A 25 -0.64 -1.33 11.00
N LYS A 26 -1.76 -0.94 11.60
CA LYS A 26 -3.10 -1.41 11.16
C LYS A 26 -3.45 -0.98 9.75
N THR A 27 -3.03 0.22 9.34
CA THR A 27 -3.31 0.69 7.99
C THR A 27 -2.58 -0.15 6.94
N LEU A 28 -1.33 -0.50 7.23
CA LEU A 28 -0.54 -1.34 6.33
C LEU A 28 -1.10 -2.74 6.25
N ALA A 29 -1.56 -3.29 7.37
CA ALA A 29 -2.11 -4.64 7.43
C ALA A 29 -3.25 -4.84 6.42
N HIS A 30 -4.11 -3.84 6.27
CA HIS A 30 -5.22 -3.88 5.33
C HIS A 30 -4.74 -4.16 3.90
N PHE A 31 -3.67 -3.47 3.49
CA PHE A 31 -3.14 -3.60 2.13
C PHE A 31 -2.19 -4.79 1.96
N ARG A 32 -1.52 -5.20 3.03
CA ARG A 32 -0.53 -6.27 2.96
C ARG A 32 -1.11 -7.68 3.00
N ARG A 33 -2.42 -7.83 3.15
CA ARG A 33 -3.09 -9.14 3.19
C ARG A 33 -2.98 -9.89 1.87
N THR A 34 -2.94 -9.17 0.76
CA THR A 34 -2.88 -9.76 -0.57
C THR A 34 -1.80 -9.10 -1.40
N PRO A 35 -1.25 -9.82 -2.39
CA PRO A 35 -0.26 -9.21 -3.31
C PRO A 35 -0.81 -7.99 -4.04
N GLY A 36 -2.07 -8.04 -4.47
CA GLY A 36 -2.71 -6.90 -5.15
C GLY A 36 -2.79 -5.69 -4.26
N GLY A 37 -3.19 -5.88 -3.00
CA GLY A 37 -3.26 -4.81 -2.02
C GLY A 37 -1.89 -4.19 -1.76
N TYR A 38 -0.88 -5.02 -1.63
CA TYR A 38 0.49 -4.57 -1.43
C TYR A 38 0.96 -3.66 -2.57
N LEU A 39 0.71 -4.08 -3.81
CA LEU A 39 1.08 -3.30 -5.01
C LEU A 39 0.32 -1.96 -5.07
N ILE A 40 -0.97 -1.98 -4.74
CA ILE A 40 -1.79 -0.77 -4.66
C ILE A 40 -1.21 0.23 -3.66
N MET A 41 -0.87 -0.25 -2.46
CA MET A 41 -0.29 0.58 -1.42
C MET A 41 0.99 1.27 -1.91
N LEU A 42 1.88 0.52 -2.53
CA LEU A 42 3.14 1.07 -3.03
C LEU A 42 2.91 2.14 -4.09
N LYS A 43 1.95 1.94 -5.00
CA LYS A 43 1.62 2.93 -6.02
C LYS A 43 0.98 4.18 -5.44
N ILE A 44 0.14 4.03 -4.42
CA ILE A 44 -0.43 5.19 -3.73
C ILE A 44 0.69 6.07 -3.18
N PHE A 45 1.66 5.48 -2.49
CA PHE A 45 2.73 6.26 -1.86
C PHE A 45 3.78 6.73 -2.84
N GLU A 46 4.05 5.99 -3.91
CA GLU A 46 4.91 6.49 -4.98
C GLU A 46 4.36 7.82 -5.52
N ASN A 47 3.06 7.85 -5.80
CA ASN A 47 2.41 9.07 -6.29
C ASN A 47 2.37 10.16 -5.22
N TYR A 48 2.02 9.78 -4.00
CA TYR A 48 1.95 10.74 -2.89
C TYR A 48 3.29 11.46 -2.67
N PHE A 49 4.38 10.71 -2.62
CA PHE A 49 5.71 11.30 -2.42
C PHE A 49 6.19 12.09 -3.63
N ASN A 50 5.59 11.86 -4.79
CA ASN A 50 5.83 12.67 -5.99
C ASN A 50 4.85 13.84 -6.11
N ASN A 51 4.10 14.12 -5.04
CA ASN A 51 3.12 15.21 -4.95
C ASN A 51 1.98 15.08 -5.99
N LYS A 52 1.57 13.83 -6.23
CA LYS A 52 0.48 13.53 -7.17
C LYS A 52 -0.62 12.76 -6.48
N ALA A 53 -1.87 13.16 -6.72
CA ALA A 53 -3.02 12.32 -6.41
C ALA A 53 -3.24 11.38 -7.58
N ILE A 54 -3.83 10.22 -7.35
CA ILE A 54 -4.05 9.23 -8.40
C ILE A 54 -5.53 8.87 -8.48
N HIS A 55 -6.03 8.71 -9.71
CA HIS A 55 -7.39 8.26 -9.95
C HIS A 55 -7.51 6.77 -9.61
N VAL A 56 -8.65 6.38 -9.02
CA VAL A 56 -8.89 4.98 -8.64
C VAL A 56 -8.74 4.04 -9.84
N GLU A 57 -9.31 4.40 -10.98
CA GLU A 57 -9.22 3.60 -12.20
C GLU A 57 -7.78 3.40 -12.67
N GLU A 58 -7.00 4.47 -12.65
CA GLU A 58 -5.59 4.43 -13.03
C GLU A 58 -4.77 3.55 -12.08
N LEU A 59 -5.03 3.69 -10.79
CA LEU A 59 -4.37 2.91 -9.75
C LEU A 59 -4.58 1.41 -9.98
N ILE A 60 -5.82 1.01 -10.23
CA ILE A 60 -6.18 -0.39 -10.44
C ILE A 60 -5.52 -0.95 -11.71
N ARG A 61 -5.34 -0.14 -12.73
CA ARG A 61 -4.70 -0.58 -13.98
C ARG A 61 -3.23 -0.99 -13.81
N TYR A 62 -2.57 -0.51 -12.76
CA TYR A 62 -1.19 -0.93 -12.50
C TYR A 62 -1.07 -2.38 -12.06
N VAL A 63 -2.16 -2.99 -11.58
CA VAL A 63 -2.13 -4.35 -11.06
C VAL A 63 -2.66 -5.34 -12.11
N PRO A 64 -1.83 -6.28 -12.58
CA PRO A 64 -2.28 -7.27 -13.55
C PRO A 64 -3.43 -8.13 -13.01
N ILE A 65 -4.37 -8.49 -13.89
CA ILE A 65 -5.51 -9.34 -13.54
C ILE A 65 -5.06 -10.68 -12.98
N SER A 66 -3.89 -11.17 -13.44
CA SER A 66 -3.32 -12.42 -12.94
C SER A 66 -2.97 -12.38 -11.44
N ILE A 67 -2.80 -11.17 -10.88
CA ILE A 67 -2.47 -11.00 -9.47
C ILE A 67 -3.74 -10.76 -8.65
N SER A 68 -4.65 -9.93 -9.15
CA SER A 68 -5.90 -9.65 -8.46
C SER A 68 -6.96 -9.17 -9.44
N SER A 69 -8.21 -9.55 -9.20
CA SER A 69 -9.33 -9.07 -10.03
C SER A 69 -9.60 -7.59 -9.77
N ARG A 70 -10.15 -6.91 -10.77
CA ARG A 70 -10.54 -5.50 -10.63
C ARG A 70 -11.56 -5.31 -9.51
N LEU A 71 -12.53 -6.23 -9.42
CA LEU A 71 -13.56 -6.16 -8.39
C LEU A 71 -12.96 -6.23 -6.99
N SER A 72 -12.01 -7.13 -6.77
CA SER A 72 -11.33 -7.25 -5.47
C SER A 72 -10.57 -5.98 -5.11
N LEU A 73 -9.92 -5.34 -6.09
CA LEU A 73 -9.17 -4.12 -5.86
C LEU A 73 -10.10 -2.93 -5.58
N PHE A 74 -11.22 -2.83 -6.28
CA PHE A 74 -12.22 -1.80 -5.98
C PHE A 74 -12.75 -1.97 -4.56
N SER A 75 -13.06 -3.20 -4.17
CA SER A 75 -13.55 -3.50 -2.81
C SER A 75 -12.51 -3.13 -1.75
N LEU A 76 -11.25 -3.47 -1.98
CA LEU A 76 -10.14 -3.13 -1.09
C LEU A 76 -10.05 -1.62 -0.85
N ILE A 77 -10.13 -0.84 -1.93
CA ILE A 77 -10.06 0.62 -1.87
C ILE A 77 -11.28 1.18 -1.16
N ASP A 78 -12.48 0.68 -1.48
CA ASP A 78 -13.71 1.16 -0.85
C ASP A 78 -13.71 0.93 0.66
N ILE A 79 -13.23 -0.22 1.12
CA ILE A 79 -13.10 -0.51 2.54
C ILE A 79 -12.10 0.43 3.19
N ALA A 80 -10.97 0.69 2.53
CA ALA A 80 -9.96 1.62 3.04
C ALA A 80 -10.52 3.04 3.20
N VAL A 81 -11.37 3.47 2.27
CA VAL A 81 -12.04 4.77 2.36
C VAL A 81 -13.00 4.79 3.55
N LYS A 82 -13.80 3.75 3.71
CA LYS A 82 -14.75 3.64 4.84
C LYS A 82 -14.04 3.65 6.19
N GLU A 83 -12.88 3.05 6.27
CA GLU A 83 -12.09 2.98 7.50
C GLU A 83 -11.15 4.18 7.69
N ASN A 84 -11.26 5.18 6.83
CA ASN A 84 -10.46 6.41 6.89
C ASN A 84 -8.96 6.17 6.73
N ILE A 85 -8.58 5.09 6.06
CA ILE A 85 -7.18 4.83 5.68
C ILE A 85 -6.85 5.64 4.43
N LEU A 86 -7.79 5.72 3.50
CA LEU A 86 -7.69 6.55 2.29
C LEU A 86 -8.75 7.65 2.33
N ILE A 87 -8.43 8.76 1.69
CA ILE A 87 -9.34 9.88 1.49
C ILE A 87 -9.70 9.91 0.01
N LYS A 88 -10.99 9.90 -0.30
CA LYS A 88 -11.50 9.91 -1.66
C LYS A 88 -12.12 11.26 -1.94
N THR A 89 -11.68 11.90 -3.03
CA THR A 89 -12.20 13.21 -3.47
C THR A 89 -12.53 13.16 -4.95
N GLU A 90 -13.33 14.13 -5.40
CA GLU A 90 -13.61 14.27 -6.82
C GLU A 90 -12.50 15.08 -7.50
N ASP A 91 -12.18 14.71 -8.74
CA ASP A 91 -11.28 15.48 -9.57
C ASP A 91 -11.97 16.81 -9.91
N THR A 92 -11.25 17.93 -9.76
CA THR A 92 -11.80 19.26 -10.02
C THR A 92 -12.11 19.50 -11.50
N GLU A 93 -11.42 18.79 -12.39
CA GLU A 93 -11.61 18.94 -13.84
C GLU A 93 -12.65 17.96 -14.39
N ASP A 94 -12.75 16.76 -13.81
CA ASP A 94 -13.71 15.74 -14.24
C ASP A 94 -14.32 15.08 -13.01
N HIS A 95 -15.51 15.51 -12.63
CA HIS A 95 -16.21 15.04 -11.44
C HIS A 95 -16.56 13.55 -11.46
N ARG A 96 -16.49 12.90 -12.62
CA ARG A 96 -16.72 11.46 -12.73
C ARG A 96 -15.52 10.66 -12.23
N LYS A 97 -14.35 11.27 -12.22
CA LYS A 97 -13.13 10.63 -11.76
C LYS A 97 -12.94 10.86 -10.26
N LYS A 98 -12.55 9.81 -9.55
CA LYS A 98 -12.31 9.88 -8.11
C LYS A 98 -10.81 9.74 -7.85
N LEU A 99 -10.31 10.66 -7.04
CA LEU A 99 -8.91 10.67 -6.60
C LEU A 99 -8.83 10.04 -5.22
N VAL A 100 -7.74 9.34 -4.94
CA VAL A 100 -7.46 8.83 -3.60
C VAL A 100 -6.10 9.31 -3.13
N THR A 101 -6.04 9.66 -1.85
CA THR A 101 -4.80 10.02 -1.18
C THR A 101 -4.77 9.33 0.17
N PRO A 102 -3.58 9.05 0.73
CA PRO A 102 -3.52 8.42 2.04
C PRO A 102 -3.90 9.40 3.14
N SER A 103 -4.56 8.90 4.19
CA SER A 103 -4.85 9.68 5.39
C SER A 103 -3.57 9.97 6.16
N GLY A 104 -3.64 10.91 7.12
CA GLY A 104 -2.49 11.26 7.95
C GLY A 104 -1.91 10.09 8.71
N ILE A 105 -2.78 9.24 9.29
CA ILE A 105 -2.30 8.07 10.04
C ILE A 105 -1.64 7.05 9.10
N PHE A 106 -2.17 6.86 7.91
CA PHE A 106 -1.59 5.95 6.93
C PHE A 106 -0.20 6.44 6.49
N ILE A 107 -0.08 7.76 6.24
CA ILE A 107 1.20 8.36 5.89
C ILE A 107 2.24 8.12 6.98
N LYS A 108 1.85 8.38 8.23
CA LYS A 108 2.75 8.20 9.36
C LYS A 108 3.22 6.77 9.49
N GLU A 109 2.29 5.82 9.46
CA GLU A 109 2.62 4.41 9.61
C GLU A 109 3.48 3.90 8.45
N PHE A 110 3.15 4.32 7.23
CA PHE A 110 3.93 3.91 6.06
C PHE A 110 5.36 4.46 6.13
N ARG A 111 5.52 5.73 6.49
CA ARG A 111 6.86 6.32 6.65
C ARG A 111 7.68 5.62 7.70
N ASP A 112 7.08 5.37 8.87
CA ASP A 112 7.77 4.68 9.96
C ASP A 112 8.23 3.30 9.50
N TRP A 113 7.36 2.56 8.84
CA TRP A 113 7.67 1.24 8.32
C TRP A 113 8.77 1.28 7.26
N LEU A 114 8.64 2.20 6.30
CA LEU A 114 9.57 2.27 5.18
C LEU A 114 10.97 2.69 5.63
N GLU A 115 11.05 3.66 6.53
CA GLU A 115 12.33 4.12 7.09
C GLU A 115 13.00 3.01 7.89
N ASP A 116 12.25 2.32 8.72
CA ASP A 116 12.77 1.20 9.51
C ASP A 116 13.19 0.04 8.60
N PHE A 117 12.39 -0.27 7.60
CA PHE A 117 12.71 -1.31 6.62
C PHE A 117 14.00 -0.97 5.87
N GLY A 118 14.14 0.27 5.42
CA GLY A 118 15.30 0.73 4.68
C GLY A 118 16.57 0.79 5.52
N ALA A 119 16.45 0.87 6.84
CA ALA A 119 17.59 0.93 7.76
C ALA A 119 18.23 -0.46 7.98
N LYS A 120 17.55 -1.51 7.60
CA LYS A 120 18.06 -2.88 7.73
C LYS A 120 18.72 -3.32 6.44
#